data_e8ede38c4fcec81885bd40f01c0f3bcf
#
_entry.id   e8ede38c4fcec81885bd40f01c0f3bcf
#
_cell.length_a   1.000
_cell.length_b   1.000
_cell.length_c   1.000
_cell.angle_alpha   90.00
_cell.angle_beta   90.00
_cell.angle_gamma   90.00
#
_symmetry.space_group_name_H-M   'P 1'
#
loop_
_entity.id
_entity.type
_entity.pdbx_description
1 polymer ?
#
loop_
_entity_poly.entity_id
_entity_poly.type
_entity_poly.pdbx_seq_one_letter_code
_entity_poly.pdbx_strand_id
1 'polypeptide(L)'
;MSAYWDSSALVSSFSDPTVKTRLVTEGGITRIHSLAEVFSTLTGGRLGFRVDSEKAAVMIGRLTAHLTLVSLTTDETLAAFRDARSKGIRGARIHDFLHITTAVREARNVIYTLNTNDFTGIYPEIKVMAP
;
A
#
# COMPACT_ATOMS: atom_id res chain seq x y z
N MET A 1 -1.22 15.48 8.27
CA MET A 1 -1.31 14.86 6.93
C MET A 1 -1.53 13.36 7.07
N SER A 2 -2.42 12.79 6.29
CA SER A 2 -2.68 11.35 6.37
C SER A 2 -1.49 10.52 5.86
N ALA A 3 -1.38 9.30 6.36
CA ALA A 3 -0.31 8.38 5.98
C ALA A 3 -0.59 7.71 4.63
N TYR A 4 0.46 7.18 4.03
CA TYR A 4 0.34 6.23 2.93
C TYR A 4 0.06 4.84 3.47
N TRP A 5 -0.86 4.12 2.84
CA TRP A 5 -1.22 2.75 3.20
C TRP A 5 -0.80 1.81 2.06
N ASP A 6 0.04 0.82 2.35
CA ASP A 6 0.30 -0.22 1.36
C ASP A 6 -0.83 -1.26 1.32
N SER A 7 -0.78 -2.18 0.39
CA SER A 7 -1.83 -3.18 0.22
C SER A 7 -1.98 -4.09 1.44
N SER A 8 -0.90 -4.46 2.11
CA SER A 8 -0.96 -5.32 3.30
C SER A 8 -1.70 -4.64 4.45
N ALA A 9 -1.43 -3.35 4.67
CA ALA A 9 -2.12 -2.57 5.68
C ALA A 9 -3.61 -2.42 5.36
N LEU A 10 -3.94 -2.20 4.08
CA LEU A 10 -5.34 -2.11 3.65
C LEU A 10 -6.08 -3.42 3.87
N VAL A 11 -5.47 -4.55 3.55
CA VAL A 11 -6.07 -5.88 3.80
C VAL A 11 -6.33 -6.08 5.28
N SER A 12 -5.40 -5.68 6.14
CA SER A 12 -5.58 -5.84 7.59
C SER A 12 -6.77 -5.06 8.14
N SER A 13 -7.18 -3.98 7.49
CA SER A 13 -8.34 -3.20 7.91
C SER A 13 -9.65 -3.98 7.83
N PHE A 14 -9.72 -5.03 7.02
CA PHE A 14 -10.92 -5.85 6.90
C PHE A 14 -11.13 -6.80 8.09
N SER A 15 -10.06 -7.16 8.79
CA SER A 15 -10.12 -8.14 9.88
C SER A 15 -9.73 -7.58 11.24
N ASP A 16 -9.07 -6.42 11.30
CA ASP A 16 -8.65 -5.79 12.54
C ASP A 16 -9.44 -4.51 12.79
N PRO A 17 -10.35 -4.49 13.77
CA PRO A 17 -11.18 -3.31 14.05
C PRO A 17 -10.38 -2.05 14.42
N THR A 18 -9.23 -2.22 15.07
CA THR A 18 -8.37 -1.08 15.43
C THR A 18 -7.78 -0.43 14.18
N VAL A 19 -7.32 -1.24 13.23
CA VAL A 19 -6.79 -0.75 11.95
C VAL A 19 -7.89 -0.08 11.14
N LYS A 20 -9.08 -0.69 11.09
CA LYS A 20 -10.22 -0.11 10.40
C LYS A 20 -10.61 1.25 10.99
N THR A 21 -10.65 1.35 12.31
CA THR A 21 -10.96 2.62 12.98
C THR A 21 -9.95 3.68 12.63
N ARG A 22 -8.66 3.33 12.60
CA ARG A 22 -7.61 4.25 12.20
C ARG A 22 -7.82 4.77 10.78
N LEU A 23 -8.09 3.87 9.83
CA LEU A 23 -8.30 4.26 8.44
C LEU A 23 -9.52 5.17 8.30
N VAL A 24 -10.62 4.84 8.93
CA VAL A 24 -11.85 5.64 8.89
C VAL A 24 -11.64 7.02 9.52
N THR A 25 -10.93 7.09 10.63
CA THR A 25 -10.73 8.32 11.40
C THR A 25 -9.69 9.23 10.73
N GLU A 26 -8.56 8.66 10.31
CA GLU A 26 -7.43 9.46 9.79
C GLU A 26 -7.46 9.59 8.27
N GLY A 27 -8.17 8.70 7.57
CA GLY A 27 -8.08 8.58 6.14
C GLY A 27 -6.72 8.07 5.71
N GLY A 28 -6.43 8.18 4.43
CA GLY A 28 -5.16 7.76 3.91
C GLY A 28 -5.02 8.03 2.42
N ILE A 29 -3.82 7.77 1.93
CA ILE A 29 -3.49 7.84 0.52
C ILE A 29 -2.87 6.50 0.12
N THR A 30 -3.17 6.05 -1.08
CA THR A 30 -2.55 4.88 -1.68
C THR A 30 -2.54 5.01 -3.19
N ARG A 31 -1.73 4.23 -3.87
CA ARG A 31 -1.76 4.22 -5.33
C ARG A 31 -2.88 3.31 -5.84
N ILE A 32 -3.41 3.63 -7.02
CA ILE A 32 -4.53 2.87 -7.60
C ILE A 32 -4.21 1.38 -7.71
N HIS A 33 -2.97 1.04 -8.07
CA HIS A 33 -2.54 -0.36 -8.19
C HIS A 33 -2.69 -1.15 -6.88
N SER A 34 -2.69 -0.49 -5.73
CA SER A 34 -2.93 -1.14 -4.44
C SER A 34 -4.26 -1.88 -4.42
N LEU A 35 -5.26 -1.37 -5.12
CA LEU A 35 -6.59 -2.01 -5.19
C LEU A 35 -6.50 -3.39 -5.85
N ALA A 36 -5.68 -3.52 -6.90
CA ALA A 36 -5.46 -4.81 -7.56
C ALA A 36 -4.72 -5.78 -6.64
N GLU A 37 -3.74 -5.29 -5.89
CA GLU A 37 -3.02 -6.11 -4.92
C GLU A 37 -3.95 -6.60 -3.79
N VAL A 38 -4.83 -5.73 -3.28
CA VAL A 38 -5.83 -6.10 -2.29
C VAL A 38 -6.78 -7.16 -2.85
N PHE A 39 -7.28 -6.96 -4.06
CA PHE A 39 -8.13 -7.93 -4.75
C PHE A 39 -7.44 -9.29 -4.88
N SER A 40 -6.20 -9.29 -5.30
CA SER A 40 -5.40 -10.52 -5.44
C SER A 40 -5.27 -11.27 -4.11
N THR A 41 -5.04 -10.54 -3.02
CA THR A 41 -4.92 -11.15 -1.69
C THR A 41 -6.25 -11.72 -1.21
N LEU A 42 -7.36 -10.99 -1.38
CA LEU A 42 -8.68 -11.44 -0.94
C LEU A 42 -9.17 -12.67 -1.69
N THR A 43 -8.93 -12.74 -3.00
CA THR A 43 -9.46 -13.81 -3.86
C THR A 43 -8.49 -14.96 -4.08
N GLY A 44 -7.22 -14.80 -3.74
CA GLY A 44 -6.16 -15.74 -4.09
C GLY A 44 -5.97 -16.94 -3.15
N GLY A 45 -6.61 -16.93 -1.98
CA GLY A 45 -6.52 -18.04 -1.03
C GLY A 45 -5.33 -18.01 -0.07
N ARG A 46 -4.47 -16.99 -0.14
CA ARG A 46 -3.30 -16.87 0.75
C ARG A 46 -3.66 -16.64 2.23
N LEU A 47 -4.88 -16.19 2.50
CA LEU A 47 -5.37 -15.96 3.85
C LEU A 47 -5.99 -17.22 4.49
N GLY A 48 -5.93 -18.36 3.79
CA GLY A 48 -6.58 -19.60 4.24
C GLY A 48 -8.05 -19.72 3.82
N PHE A 49 -8.58 -18.71 3.15
CA PHE A 49 -9.92 -18.67 2.57
C PHE A 49 -9.88 -17.80 1.32
N ARG A 50 -10.92 -17.88 0.51
CA ARG A 50 -11.06 -17.05 -0.69
C ARG A 50 -12.34 -16.24 -0.58
N VAL A 51 -12.21 -14.95 -0.81
CA VAL A 51 -13.38 -14.06 -0.96
C VAL A 51 -13.83 -14.16 -2.41
N ASP A 52 -15.12 -14.29 -2.65
CA ASP A 52 -15.71 -14.22 -3.98
C ASP A 52 -15.38 -12.87 -4.64
N SER A 53 -15.11 -12.87 -5.95
CA SER A 53 -14.67 -11.69 -6.69
C SER A 53 -15.65 -10.53 -6.59
N GLU A 54 -16.96 -10.80 -6.67
CA GLU A 54 -17.96 -9.76 -6.57
C GLU A 54 -17.99 -9.13 -5.16
N LYS A 55 -17.90 -9.97 -4.13
CA LYS A 55 -17.82 -9.50 -2.74
C LYS A 55 -16.55 -8.71 -2.50
N ALA A 56 -15.41 -9.15 -3.04
CA ALA A 56 -14.13 -8.44 -2.94
C ALA A 56 -14.24 -7.04 -3.58
N ALA A 57 -14.87 -6.94 -4.76
CA ALA A 57 -15.08 -5.66 -5.42
C ALA A 57 -15.90 -4.70 -4.56
N VAL A 58 -16.97 -5.20 -3.90
CA VAL A 58 -17.78 -4.39 -2.99
C VAL A 58 -16.96 -3.92 -1.78
N MET A 59 -16.20 -4.83 -1.16
CA MET A 59 -15.35 -4.50 -0.01
C MET A 59 -14.32 -3.41 -0.37
N ILE A 60 -13.65 -3.57 -1.51
CA ILE A 60 -12.66 -2.59 -1.98
C ILE A 60 -13.33 -1.25 -2.34
N GLY A 61 -14.50 -1.29 -2.95
CA GLY A 61 -15.26 -0.08 -3.25
C GLY A 61 -15.56 0.74 -2.00
N ARG A 62 -15.95 0.08 -0.91
CA ARG A 62 -16.18 0.75 0.38
C ARG A 62 -14.88 1.31 0.97
N LEU A 63 -13.77 0.60 0.78
CA LEU A 63 -12.46 1.04 1.25
C LEU A 63 -12.07 2.37 0.62
N THR A 64 -12.35 2.56 -0.66
CA THR A 64 -11.97 3.78 -1.40
C THR A 64 -12.62 5.03 -0.85
N ALA A 65 -13.74 4.93 -0.12
CA ALA A 65 -14.39 6.08 0.50
C ALA A 65 -13.48 6.78 1.54
N HIS A 66 -12.49 6.08 2.06
CA HIS A 66 -11.57 6.59 3.08
C HIS A 66 -10.18 6.91 2.52
N LEU A 67 -9.98 6.77 1.22
CA LEU A 67 -8.67 6.87 0.59
C LEU A 67 -8.65 7.95 -0.50
N THR A 68 -7.52 8.64 -0.58
CA THR A 68 -7.14 9.40 -1.77
C THR A 68 -6.30 8.47 -2.65
N LEU A 69 -6.71 8.31 -3.90
CA LEU A 69 -6.04 7.40 -4.83
C LEU A 69 -5.16 8.21 -5.78
N VAL A 70 -3.89 7.77 -5.91
CA VAL A 70 -2.90 8.43 -6.76
C VAL A 70 -2.22 7.41 -7.65
N SER A 71 -1.49 7.89 -8.66
CA SER A 71 -0.67 7.06 -9.54
C SER A 71 0.63 7.78 -9.85
N LEU A 72 1.71 7.02 -9.94
CA LEU A 72 2.95 7.53 -10.53
C LEU A 72 2.75 7.69 -12.03
N THR A 73 3.35 8.73 -12.59
CA THR A 73 3.41 8.87 -14.06
C THR A 73 4.36 7.81 -14.64
N THR A 74 4.32 7.65 -15.95
CA THR A 74 5.27 6.77 -16.66
C THR A 74 6.72 7.18 -16.36
N ASP A 75 7.03 8.47 -16.43
CA ASP A 75 8.37 8.97 -16.20
C ASP A 75 8.83 8.74 -14.77
N GLU A 76 7.94 8.95 -13.78
CA GLU A 76 8.23 8.67 -12.38
C GLU A 76 8.48 7.18 -12.15
N THR A 77 7.69 6.31 -12.78
CA THR A 77 7.86 4.87 -12.69
C THR A 77 9.20 4.41 -13.28
N LEU A 78 9.55 4.92 -14.45
CA LEU A 78 10.83 4.60 -15.08
C LEU A 78 12.00 5.13 -14.27
N ALA A 79 11.86 6.30 -13.67
CA ALA A 79 12.88 6.86 -12.77
C ALA A 79 13.09 5.97 -11.54
N ALA A 80 11.99 5.44 -10.97
CA ALA A 80 12.08 4.49 -9.86
C ALA A 80 12.83 3.22 -10.27
N PHE A 81 12.57 2.68 -11.45
CA PHE A 81 13.29 1.50 -11.94
C PHE A 81 14.77 1.75 -12.07
N ARG A 82 15.18 2.93 -12.57
CA ARG A 82 16.59 3.29 -12.67
C ARG A 82 17.26 3.45 -11.30
N ASP A 83 16.51 3.94 -10.31
CA ASP A 83 16.99 4.15 -8.95
C ASP A 83 17.06 2.86 -8.13
N ALA A 84 16.30 1.84 -8.53
CA ALA A 84 16.15 0.60 -7.79
C ALA A 84 17.48 -0.08 -7.48
N ARG A 85 18.44 -0.06 -8.42
CA ARG A 85 19.75 -0.68 -8.25
C ARG A 85 20.50 -0.11 -7.04
N SER A 86 20.52 1.21 -6.91
CA SER A 86 21.25 1.89 -5.82
C SER A 86 20.62 1.61 -4.46
N LYS A 87 19.34 1.21 -4.43
CA LYS A 87 18.61 0.86 -3.22
C LYS A 87 18.58 -0.65 -2.94
N GLY A 88 19.26 -1.44 -3.76
CA GLY A 88 19.28 -2.89 -3.61
C GLY A 88 17.94 -3.56 -3.94
N ILE A 89 17.13 -2.94 -4.76
CA ILE A 89 15.79 -3.43 -5.13
C ILE A 89 15.86 -4.21 -6.44
N ARG A 90 15.34 -5.43 -6.44
CA ARG A 90 15.21 -6.26 -7.65
C ARG A 90 14.06 -7.25 -7.49
N GLY A 91 13.54 -7.74 -8.62
CA GLY A 91 12.46 -8.71 -8.63
C GLY A 91 11.18 -8.17 -8.01
N ALA A 92 10.48 -9.00 -7.25
CA ALA A 92 9.18 -8.66 -6.68
C ALA A 92 9.22 -7.51 -5.67
N ARG A 93 10.39 -7.19 -5.12
CA ARG A 93 10.55 -6.04 -4.21
C ARG A 93 10.25 -4.70 -4.87
N ILE A 94 10.20 -4.66 -6.21
CA ILE A 94 9.82 -3.44 -6.93
C ILE A 94 8.42 -2.96 -6.53
N HIS A 95 7.51 -3.85 -6.20
CA HIS A 95 6.16 -3.45 -5.79
C HIS A 95 6.18 -2.66 -4.49
N ASP A 96 6.96 -3.10 -3.50
CA ASP A 96 7.14 -2.37 -2.24
C ASP A 96 7.86 -1.03 -2.49
N PHE A 97 8.87 -1.04 -3.36
CA PHE A 97 9.60 0.17 -3.71
C PHE A 97 8.70 1.22 -4.38
N LEU A 98 7.78 0.79 -5.22
CA LEU A 98 6.81 1.71 -5.84
C LEU A 98 5.82 2.28 -4.82
N HIS A 99 5.45 1.53 -3.80
CA HIS A 99 4.63 2.06 -2.71
C HIS A 99 5.37 3.19 -1.98
N ILE A 100 6.59 2.94 -1.53
CA ILE A 100 7.33 3.95 -0.78
C ILE A 100 7.73 5.14 -1.65
N THR A 101 8.04 4.92 -2.92
CA THR A 101 8.31 5.99 -3.89
C THR A 101 7.08 6.89 -4.05
N THR A 102 5.90 6.30 -4.10
CA THR A 102 4.64 7.05 -4.18
C THR A 102 4.43 7.89 -2.91
N ALA A 103 4.68 7.31 -1.75
CA ALA A 103 4.58 8.04 -0.48
C ALA A 103 5.51 9.26 -0.45
N VAL A 104 6.75 9.09 -0.91
CA VAL A 104 7.73 10.18 -1.00
C VAL A 104 7.25 11.27 -1.97
N ARG A 105 6.81 10.88 -3.17
CA ARG A 105 6.29 11.85 -4.15
C ARG A 105 5.16 12.69 -3.57
N GLU A 106 4.29 12.06 -2.79
CA GLU A 106 3.13 12.72 -2.18
C GLU A 106 3.47 13.42 -0.87
N ALA A 107 4.76 13.54 -0.55
CA ALA A 107 5.26 14.20 0.65
C ALA A 107 4.68 13.60 1.94
N ARG A 108 4.39 12.30 1.94
CA ARG A 108 3.95 11.60 3.15
C ARG A 108 5.18 11.13 3.91
N ASN A 109 5.19 11.35 5.21
CA ASN A 109 6.30 10.97 6.07
C ASN A 109 6.04 9.68 6.86
N VAL A 110 4.86 9.09 6.70
CA VAL A 110 4.49 7.82 7.34
C VAL A 110 3.91 6.87 6.30
N ILE A 111 4.38 5.62 6.31
CA ILE A 111 3.78 4.52 5.56
C ILE A 111 3.33 3.43 6.53
N TYR A 112 2.08 3.00 6.40
CA TYR A 112 1.56 1.85 7.12
C TYR A 112 1.72 0.58 6.29
N THR A 113 2.30 -0.45 6.89
CA THR A 113 2.54 -1.75 6.25
C THR A 113 2.62 -2.85 7.31
N LEU A 114 2.25 -4.07 6.95
CA LEU A 114 2.53 -5.24 7.80
C LEU A 114 3.97 -5.75 7.60
N ASN A 115 4.61 -5.34 6.51
CA ASN A 115 5.96 -5.79 6.13
C ASN A 115 7.00 -4.72 6.46
N THR A 116 7.06 -4.29 7.72
CA THR A 116 7.90 -3.17 8.12
C THR A 116 9.36 -3.36 7.74
N ASN A 117 9.88 -4.60 7.83
CA ASN A 117 11.28 -4.89 7.50
C ASN A 117 11.61 -4.65 6.02
N ASP A 118 10.64 -4.82 5.12
CA ASP A 118 10.86 -4.66 3.68
C ASP A 118 10.96 -3.19 3.26
N PHE A 119 10.50 -2.28 4.10
CA PHE A 119 10.45 -0.84 3.82
C PHE A 119 11.47 -0.04 4.61
N THR A 120 11.87 -0.52 5.78
CA THR A 120 12.74 0.23 6.69
C THR A 120 14.09 0.54 6.04
N GLY A 121 14.51 1.79 6.08
CA GLY A 121 15.81 2.24 5.62
C GLY A 121 15.91 2.56 4.13
N ILE A 122 14.86 2.33 3.33
CA ILE A 122 14.88 2.68 1.90
C ILE A 122 14.92 4.20 1.73
N TYR A 123 14.07 4.91 2.45
CA TYR A 123 14.06 6.37 2.51
C TYR A 123 14.07 6.80 3.97
N PRO A 124 15.15 7.43 4.45
CA PRO A 124 15.28 7.79 5.87
C PRO A 124 14.19 8.74 6.38
N GLU A 125 13.63 9.56 5.49
CA GLU A 125 12.58 10.52 5.84
C GLU A 125 11.21 9.88 6.07
N ILE A 126 11.04 8.62 5.67
CA ILE A 126 9.78 7.90 5.82
C ILE A 126 9.81 7.08 7.11
N LYS A 127 8.82 7.31 7.97
CA LYS A 127 8.60 6.48 9.15
C LYS A 127 7.74 5.29 8.75
N VAL A 128 8.27 4.09 8.90
CA VAL A 128 7.59 2.83 8.57
C VAL A 128 6.95 2.28 9.82
N MET A 129 5.63 2.07 9.79
CA MET A 129 4.86 1.65 10.96
C MET A 129 3.87 0.56 10.60
N ALA A 130 3.60 -0.33 11.57
CA ALA A 130 2.43 -1.19 11.51
C ALA A 130 1.16 -0.34 11.67
N PRO A 131 0.08 -0.69 10.95
CA PRO A 131 -1.14 0.10 10.98
C PRO A 131 -1.91 0.01 12.31
#